data_1612c13de30af6eb8df1d99509a174db
#
_entry.id   1612c13de30af6eb8df1d99509a174db
#
_cell.length_a   1.000
_cell.length_b   1.000
_cell.length_c   1.000
_cell.angle_alpha   90.00
_cell.angle_beta   90.00
_cell.angle_gamma   90.00
#
_symmetry.space_group_name_H-M   'P 1'
#
loop_
_entity.id
_entity.type
_entity.pdbx_description
1 polymer ?
#
loop_
_entity_poly.entity_id
_entity_poly.type
_entity_poly.pdbx_seq_one_letter_code
_entity_poly.pdbx_strand_id
1 'polypeptide(L)'
;MFFTDSNFSIPTLKGLQQTQTNFKMSAVQIYIVPSYVAIEDHLNLEFGPVLQINGKLGIDKDDENNLLLDQPGLIAKDIVDVSKINANFYVGINGGVKNVRARIGYQYGLTNFFGNLKNNDNVKLLGEKMKGNIGLISGQITIYL
;
A
#
# COMPACT_ATOMS: atom_id res chain seq x y z
N MET A 1 -6.23 -12.30 -9.17
CA MET A 1 -5.56 -11.03 -9.52
C MET A 1 -6.55 -9.91 -9.29
N PHE A 2 -6.13 -8.88 -8.55
CA PHE A 2 -6.97 -7.74 -8.21
C PHE A 2 -6.26 -6.44 -8.58
N PHE A 3 -7.03 -5.46 -9.04
CA PHE A 3 -6.57 -4.08 -9.20
C PHE A 3 -6.93 -3.32 -7.93
N THR A 4 -5.99 -2.56 -7.40
CA THR A 4 -6.20 -1.74 -6.20
C THR A 4 -5.76 -0.32 -6.47
N ASP A 5 -6.60 0.64 -6.06
CA ASP A 5 -6.23 2.05 -5.99
C ASP A 5 -6.15 2.44 -4.52
N SER A 6 -5.03 2.99 -4.14
CA SER A 6 -4.76 3.41 -2.76
C SER A 6 -4.43 4.89 -2.72
N ASN A 7 -4.98 5.58 -1.73
CA ASN A 7 -4.65 6.98 -1.44
C ASN A 7 -4.01 7.03 -0.06
N PHE A 8 -2.95 7.79 0.07
CA PHE A 8 -2.33 8.07 1.35
C PHE A 8 -1.80 9.51 1.37
N SER A 9 -1.65 10.06 2.56
CA SER A 9 -1.21 11.44 2.74
C SER A 9 0.08 11.44 3.56
N ILE A 10 1.01 12.31 3.18
CA ILE A 10 2.25 12.53 3.92
C ILE A 10 2.26 13.99 4.38
N PRO A 11 2.64 14.27 5.64
CA PRO A 11 2.81 15.63 6.12
C PRO A 11 3.97 16.31 5.41
N THR A 12 3.70 17.51 4.87
CA THR A 12 4.64 18.30 4.08
C THR A 12 4.59 19.77 4.47
N LEU A 13 5.54 20.56 3.99
CA LEU A 13 5.58 22.02 4.11
C LEU A 13 5.33 22.65 2.73
N LYS A 14 4.36 23.54 2.66
CA LYS A 14 4.14 24.44 1.52
C LYS A 14 4.53 25.85 1.94
N GLY A 15 5.76 26.24 1.61
CA GLY A 15 6.37 27.44 2.20
C GLY A 15 6.61 27.26 3.70
N LEU A 16 5.98 28.08 4.54
CA LEU A 16 6.08 28.02 6.01
C LEU A 16 4.87 27.32 6.67
N GLN A 17 3.92 26.83 5.89
CA GLN A 17 2.71 26.17 6.40
C GLN A 17 2.81 24.65 6.30
N GLN A 18 2.46 23.98 7.40
CA GLN A 18 2.27 22.53 7.38
C GLN A 18 1.00 22.19 6.60
N THR A 19 1.13 21.23 5.68
CA THR A 19 0.03 20.72 4.89
C THR A 19 0.17 19.20 4.72
N GLN A 20 -0.78 18.57 4.07
CA GLN A 20 -0.69 17.16 3.70
C GLN A 20 -0.69 17.05 2.19
N THR A 21 0.30 16.35 1.66
CA THR A 21 0.36 16.01 0.24
C THR A 21 -0.26 14.63 0.04
N ASN A 22 -1.25 14.58 -0.86
CA ASN A 22 -1.97 13.35 -1.19
C ASN A 22 -1.30 12.64 -2.34
N PHE A 23 -1.04 11.35 -2.15
CA PHE A 23 -0.51 10.47 -3.16
C PHE A 23 -1.56 9.43 -3.55
N LYS A 24 -1.63 9.14 -4.85
CA LYS A 24 -2.48 8.10 -5.43
C LYS A 24 -1.60 7.01 -6.02
N MET A 25 -1.95 5.76 -5.78
CA MET A 25 -1.21 4.62 -6.32
C MET A 25 -2.18 3.58 -6.85
N SER A 26 -1.97 3.20 -8.11
CA SER A 26 -2.62 2.01 -8.67
C SER A 26 -1.67 0.83 -8.63
N ALA A 27 -2.14 -0.31 -8.22
CA ALA A 27 -1.36 -1.54 -8.13
C ALA A 27 -2.15 -2.75 -8.61
N VAL A 28 -1.41 -3.76 -9.04
CA VAL A 28 -1.94 -5.10 -9.32
C VAL A 28 -1.46 -6.04 -8.24
N GLN A 29 -2.36 -6.82 -7.66
CA GLN A 29 -2.03 -7.79 -6.61
C GLN A 29 -2.39 -9.20 -7.05
N ILE A 30 -1.46 -10.13 -6.82
CA ILE A 30 -1.64 -11.57 -7.06
C ILE A 30 -1.57 -12.26 -5.71
N TYR A 31 -2.67 -12.91 -5.32
CA TYR A 31 -2.81 -13.63 -4.05
C TYR A 31 -2.62 -15.12 -4.26
N ILE A 32 -1.82 -15.75 -3.41
CA ILE A 32 -1.73 -17.19 -3.25
C ILE A 32 -2.11 -17.46 -1.80
N VAL A 33 -3.42 -17.55 -1.55
CA VAL A 33 -3.98 -17.56 -0.20
C VAL A 33 -4.84 -18.80 -0.01
N PRO A 34 -4.28 -19.88 0.56
CA PRO A 34 -5.07 -21.02 0.99
C PRO A 34 -6.07 -20.61 2.07
N SER A 35 -7.19 -21.33 2.10
CA SER A 35 -8.27 -21.12 3.03
C SER A 35 -8.43 -22.36 3.91
N TYR A 36 -8.36 -22.17 5.21
CA TYR A 36 -8.62 -23.22 6.20
C TYR A 36 -10.06 -23.11 6.71
N VAL A 37 -10.83 -24.18 6.59
CA VAL A 37 -12.20 -24.24 7.09
C VAL A 37 -12.17 -24.39 8.60
N ALA A 38 -12.55 -23.34 9.32
CA ALA A 38 -12.62 -23.34 10.78
C ALA A 38 -14.00 -23.81 11.27
N ILE A 39 -15.07 -23.40 10.58
CA ILE A 39 -16.43 -23.87 10.80
C ILE A 39 -17.03 -24.12 9.42
N GLU A 40 -17.43 -25.38 9.20
CA GLU A 40 -18.00 -25.81 7.92
C GLU A 40 -19.15 -24.90 7.49
N ASP A 41 -19.13 -24.48 6.22
CA ASP A 41 -20.08 -23.56 5.59
C ASP A 41 -20.17 -22.14 6.17
N HIS A 42 -19.51 -21.84 7.29
CA HIS A 42 -19.70 -20.58 7.99
C HIS A 42 -18.44 -19.73 8.10
N LEU A 43 -17.28 -20.33 8.44
CA LEU A 43 -16.08 -19.56 8.76
C LEU A 43 -14.81 -20.20 8.19
N ASN A 44 -14.06 -19.41 7.44
CA ASN A 44 -12.75 -19.78 6.92
C ASN A 44 -11.69 -18.78 7.39
N LEU A 45 -10.51 -19.30 7.70
CA LEU A 45 -9.31 -18.52 7.92
C LEU A 45 -8.45 -18.53 6.66
N GLU A 46 -7.96 -17.38 6.27
CA GLU A 46 -7.18 -17.21 5.06
C GLU A 46 -5.83 -16.60 5.39
N PHE A 47 -4.75 -17.13 4.82
CA PHE A 47 -3.42 -16.56 4.99
C PHE A 47 -2.51 -16.97 3.84
N GLY A 48 -1.58 -16.11 3.49
CA GLY A 48 -0.63 -16.44 2.43
C GLY A 48 0.10 -15.24 1.83
N PRO A 49 1.03 -15.51 0.91
CA PRO A 49 1.79 -14.46 0.24
C PRO A 49 0.94 -13.72 -0.79
N VAL A 50 1.26 -12.44 -0.94
CA VAL A 50 0.72 -11.55 -1.96
C VAL A 50 1.87 -10.87 -2.69
N LEU A 51 1.89 -11.00 -4.00
CA LEU A 51 2.78 -10.24 -4.87
C LEU A 51 2.05 -8.98 -5.32
N GLN A 52 2.65 -7.82 -5.09
CA GLN A 52 2.11 -6.52 -5.47
C GLN A 52 3.02 -5.85 -6.50
N ILE A 53 2.44 -5.44 -7.61
CA ILE A 53 3.11 -4.70 -8.69
C ILE A 53 2.54 -3.29 -8.67
N ASN A 54 3.38 -2.31 -8.33
CA ASN A 54 2.99 -0.92 -8.17
C ASN A 54 3.22 -0.10 -9.44
N GLY A 55 2.28 0.81 -9.72
CA GLY A 55 2.54 1.97 -10.56
C GLY A 55 3.40 3.02 -9.85
N LYS A 56 3.69 4.10 -10.53
CA LYS A 56 4.26 5.30 -9.89
C LYS A 56 3.20 5.97 -9.01
N LEU A 57 3.65 6.68 -7.98
CA LEU A 57 2.76 7.52 -7.21
C LEU A 57 2.31 8.71 -8.05
N GLY A 58 1.00 8.90 -8.16
CA GLY A 58 0.41 10.13 -8.67
C GLY A 58 0.39 11.18 -7.58
N ILE A 59 0.71 12.41 -7.94
CA ILE A 59 0.70 13.59 -7.07
C ILE A 59 0.12 14.76 -7.86
N ASP A 60 -0.57 15.66 -7.18
CA ASP A 60 -1.07 16.88 -7.79
C ASP A 60 0.08 17.85 -8.07
N LYS A 61 0.04 18.53 -9.23
CA LYS A 61 1.11 19.44 -9.69
C LYS A 61 1.44 20.54 -8.69
N ASP A 62 0.42 21.03 -7.97
CA ASP A 62 0.57 22.11 -6.98
C ASP A 62 1.31 21.67 -5.72
N ASP A 63 1.42 20.35 -5.50
CA ASP A 63 2.03 19.74 -4.31
C ASP A 63 3.40 19.10 -4.61
N GLU A 64 3.81 19.00 -5.87
CA GLU A 64 5.09 18.37 -6.28
C GLU A 64 6.31 18.93 -5.56
N ASN A 65 6.31 20.23 -5.28
CA ASN A 65 7.43 20.95 -4.67
C ASN A 65 7.31 21.12 -3.15
N ASN A 66 6.30 20.52 -2.51
CA ASN A 66 6.15 20.57 -1.06
C ASN A 66 7.31 19.80 -0.40
N LEU A 67 7.93 20.43 0.60
CA LEU A 67 9.02 19.79 1.36
C LEU A 67 8.48 18.70 2.29
N LEU A 68 9.15 17.58 2.36
CA LEU A 68 8.82 16.51 3.31
C LEU A 68 9.23 16.92 4.72
N LEU A 69 8.30 16.80 5.70
CA LEU A 69 8.59 17.17 7.10
C LEU A 69 9.61 16.23 7.74
N ASP A 70 9.51 14.94 7.45
CA ASP A 70 10.37 13.91 8.06
C ASP A 70 11.72 13.76 7.36
N GLN A 71 11.89 14.42 6.20
CA GLN A 71 13.10 14.31 5.37
C GLN A 71 13.48 15.69 4.81
N PRO A 72 14.14 16.55 5.63
CA PRO A 72 14.55 17.88 5.19
C PRO A 72 15.47 17.80 3.98
N GLY A 73 15.10 18.51 2.91
CA GLY A 73 15.86 18.52 1.66
C GLY A 73 15.26 17.66 0.54
N LEU A 74 14.21 16.88 0.81
CA LEU A 74 13.43 16.18 -0.20
C LEU A 74 12.09 16.87 -0.42
N ILE A 75 11.64 16.88 -1.68
CA ILE A 75 10.31 17.32 -2.06
C ILE A 75 9.41 16.13 -2.37
N ALA A 76 8.11 16.37 -2.37
CA ALA A 76 7.10 15.33 -2.62
C ALA A 76 7.31 14.57 -3.94
N LYS A 77 7.82 15.25 -4.98
CA LYS A 77 8.16 14.65 -6.28
C LYS A 77 9.33 13.64 -6.21
N ASP A 78 10.24 13.78 -5.25
CA ASP A 78 11.39 12.87 -5.14
C ASP A 78 11.01 11.46 -4.69
N ILE A 79 9.83 11.28 -4.08
CA ILE A 79 9.36 10.00 -3.54
C ILE A 79 8.33 9.27 -4.41
N VAL A 80 8.04 9.77 -5.63
CA VAL A 80 7.01 9.15 -6.51
C VAL A 80 7.44 7.82 -7.13
N ASP A 81 8.75 7.56 -7.26
CA ASP A 81 9.28 6.34 -7.88
C ASP A 81 9.51 5.21 -6.85
N VAL A 82 8.42 4.70 -6.33
CA VAL A 82 8.41 3.62 -5.32
C VAL A 82 8.84 2.27 -5.91
N SER A 83 9.05 1.28 -5.04
CA SER A 83 9.37 -0.08 -5.45
C SER A 83 8.29 -0.65 -6.37
N LYS A 84 8.66 -1.09 -7.56
CA LYS A 84 7.73 -1.64 -8.56
C LYS A 84 7.13 -2.97 -8.13
N ILE A 85 7.87 -3.76 -7.35
CA ILE A 85 7.44 -5.07 -6.88
C ILE A 85 7.60 -5.11 -5.37
N ASN A 86 6.53 -5.50 -4.69
CA ASN A 86 6.52 -5.74 -3.25
C ASN A 86 5.97 -7.12 -2.94
N ALA A 87 6.57 -7.77 -1.96
CA ALA A 87 6.05 -8.97 -1.35
C ALA A 87 5.33 -8.61 -0.06
N ASN A 88 4.12 -9.11 0.12
CA ASN A 88 3.30 -8.88 1.28
C ASN A 88 2.80 -10.21 1.83
N PHE A 89 2.36 -10.23 3.08
CA PHE A 89 1.70 -11.36 3.70
C PHE A 89 0.28 -10.97 4.12
N TYR A 90 -0.68 -11.79 3.73
CA TYR A 90 -2.09 -11.59 4.01
C TYR A 90 -2.58 -12.55 5.08
N VAL A 91 -3.41 -12.05 5.98
CA VAL A 91 -4.23 -12.82 6.90
C VAL A 91 -5.66 -12.30 6.86
N GLY A 92 -6.63 -13.20 6.89
CA GLY A 92 -8.03 -12.80 6.80
C GLY A 92 -8.99 -13.83 7.34
N ILE A 93 -10.21 -13.38 7.52
CA ILE A 93 -11.36 -14.16 7.92
C ILE A 93 -12.45 -13.98 6.87
N ASN A 94 -13.02 -15.10 6.42
CA ASN A 94 -14.14 -15.11 5.50
C ASN A 94 -15.28 -15.88 6.15
N GLY A 95 -16.35 -15.19 6.50
CA GLY A 95 -17.50 -15.77 7.19
C GLY A 95 -18.82 -15.41 6.54
N GLY A 96 -19.85 -16.22 6.81
CA GLY A 96 -21.20 -15.95 6.31
C GLY A 96 -22.07 -17.17 6.20
N VAL A 97 -23.08 -17.04 5.38
CA VAL A 97 -24.05 -18.09 5.04
C VAL A 97 -24.04 -18.36 3.54
N LYS A 98 -24.80 -19.36 3.09
CA LYS A 98 -24.79 -19.82 1.68
C LYS A 98 -24.86 -18.71 0.64
N ASN A 99 -25.68 -17.69 0.88
CA ASN A 99 -25.96 -16.64 -0.12
C ASN A 99 -25.20 -15.32 0.12
N VAL A 100 -24.65 -15.12 1.33
CA VAL A 100 -23.95 -13.88 1.68
C VAL A 100 -22.71 -14.20 2.50
N ARG A 101 -21.57 -13.75 2.04
CA ARG A 101 -20.29 -13.89 2.76
C ARG A 101 -19.60 -12.54 2.90
N ALA A 102 -18.98 -12.33 4.05
CA ALA A 102 -18.13 -11.18 4.32
C ALA A 102 -16.70 -11.64 4.56
N ARG A 103 -15.75 -10.90 4.00
CA ARG A 103 -14.32 -11.12 4.22
C ARG A 103 -13.71 -9.86 4.81
N ILE A 104 -12.90 -10.02 5.83
CA ILE A 104 -12.05 -8.96 6.39
C ILE A 104 -10.63 -9.50 6.43
N GLY A 105 -9.68 -8.70 5.97
CA GLY A 105 -8.28 -9.11 5.95
C GLY A 105 -7.31 -7.97 6.19
N TYR A 106 -6.15 -8.34 6.66
CA TYR A 106 -5.01 -7.46 6.83
C TYR A 106 -3.82 -7.96 6.01
N GLN A 107 -3.18 -7.07 5.30
CA GLN A 107 -2.00 -7.33 4.51
C GLN A 107 -0.83 -6.52 5.06
N TYR A 108 0.28 -7.19 5.33
CA TYR A 108 1.51 -6.57 5.80
C TYR A 108 2.60 -6.67 4.74
N GLY A 109 3.21 -5.53 4.39
CA GLY A 109 4.32 -5.46 3.45
C GLY A 109 5.62 -5.99 4.06
N LEU A 110 6.17 -7.04 3.48
CA LEU A 110 7.44 -7.65 3.90
C LEU A 110 8.65 -6.92 3.32
N THR A 111 8.48 -6.27 2.17
CA THR A 111 9.54 -5.56 1.46
C THR A 111 9.42 -4.05 1.65
N ASN A 112 10.55 -3.36 1.52
CA ASN A 112 10.58 -1.91 1.60
C ASN A 112 9.88 -1.27 0.39
N PHE A 113 8.78 -0.58 0.63
CA PHE A 113 8.02 0.14 -0.39
C PHE A 113 8.83 1.25 -1.07
N PHE A 114 9.69 1.92 -0.32
CA PHE A 114 10.57 2.98 -0.82
C PHE A 114 11.91 2.47 -1.35
N GLY A 115 12.04 1.16 -1.57
CA GLY A 115 13.31 0.54 -1.98
C GLY A 115 13.90 1.06 -3.30
N ASN A 116 13.05 1.58 -4.21
CA ASN A 116 13.49 2.12 -5.49
C ASN A 116 14.06 3.55 -5.38
N LEU A 117 13.70 4.28 -4.33
CA LEU A 117 14.17 5.67 -4.10
C LEU A 117 15.69 5.78 -3.92
N LYS A 118 16.35 4.69 -3.58
CA LYS A 118 17.84 4.63 -3.57
C LYS A 118 18.47 5.00 -4.92
N ASN A 119 17.71 4.96 -6.01
CA ASN A 119 18.16 5.32 -7.35
C ASN A 119 17.93 6.81 -7.68
N ASN A 120 17.16 7.53 -6.85
CA ASN A 120 16.96 8.98 -6.99
C ASN A 120 18.19 9.73 -6.51
N ASP A 121 18.73 10.64 -7.31
CA ASP A 121 19.97 11.34 -7.02
C ASP A 121 19.85 12.28 -5.80
N ASN A 122 18.69 12.90 -5.59
CA ASN A 122 18.45 13.75 -4.42
C ASN A 122 18.45 12.92 -3.12
N VAL A 123 17.86 11.73 -3.15
CA VAL A 123 17.86 10.80 -2.01
C VAL A 123 19.27 10.28 -1.71
N LYS A 124 20.07 10.00 -2.74
CA LYS A 124 21.47 9.59 -2.58
C LYS A 124 22.35 10.67 -1.95
N LEU A 125 22.16 11.93 -2.36
CA LEU A 125 22.93 13.05 -1.85
C LEU A 125 22.73 13.27 -0.34
N LEU A 126 21.56 12.97 0.17
CA LEU A 126 21.25 13.07 1.59
C LEU A 126 21.77 11.88 2.43
N GLY A 127 22.26 10.82 1.77
CA GLY A 127 22.75 9.61 2.45
C GLY A 127 21.65 8.83 3.20
N GLU A 128 20.41 9.22 3.04
CA GLU A 128 19.24 8.67 3.74
C GLU A 128 18.75 7.38 3.08
N LYS A 129 18.42 6.41 3.92
CA LYS A 129 17.77 5.16 3.50
C LYS A 129 16.30 5.22 3.89
N MET A 130 15.45 5.66 2.98
CA MET A 130 14.01 5.63 3.23
C MET A 130 13.53 4.18 3.33
N LYS A 131 12.85 3.89 4.43
CA LYS A 131 12.24 2.58 4.69
C LYS A 131 10.77 2.78 5.02
N GLY A 132 9.92 1.95 4.45
CA GLY A 132 8.51 1.93 4.77
C GLY A 132 7.88 0.64 4.30
N ASN A 133 7.01 0.09 5.11
CA ASN A 133 6.23 -1.08 4.79
C ASN A 133 4.76 -0.67 4.67
N ILE A 134 4.05 -1.25 3.71
CA ILE A 134 2.63 -0.97 3.54
C ILE A 134 1.84 -1.89 4.46
N GLY A 135 0.87 -1.31 5.19
CA GLY A 135 -0.20 -2.04 5.84
C GLY A 135 -1.52 -1.72 5.15
N LEU A 136 -2.31 -2.75 4.79
CA LEU A 136 -3.61 -2.58 4.15
C LEU A 136 -4.66 -3.41 4.86
N ILE A 137 -5.76 -2.75 5.26
CA ILE A 137 -6.97 -3.43 5.73
C ILE A 137 -7.96 -3.46 4.58
N SER A 138 -8.53 -4.62 4.32
CA SER A 138 -9.51 -4.83 3.26
C SER A 138 -10.78 -5.45 3.80
N GLY A 139 -11.94 -5.03 3.25
CA GLY A 139 -13.24 -5.63 3.50
C GLY A 139 -13.95 -5.92 2.19
N GLN A 140 -14.64 -7.05 2.12
CA GLN A 140 -15.42 -7.47 0.95
C GLN A 140 -16.72 -8.13 1.39
N ILE A 141 -17.80 -7.83 0.69
CA ILE A 141 -19.07 -8.54 0.81
C ILE A 141 -19.35 -9.22 -0.54
N THR A 142 -19.63 -10.50 -0.51
CA THR A 142 -19.99 -11.28 -1.70
C THR A 142 -21.41 -11.82 -1.54
N ILE A 143 -22.23 -11.59 -2.55
CA ILE A 143 -23.62 -12.07 -2.61
C ILE A 143 -23.70 -13.07 -3.78
N TYR A 144 -24.13 -14.28 -3.48
CA TYR A 144 -24.38 -15.33 -4.47
C TYR A 144 -25.88 -15.37 -4.80
N LEU A 145 -26.22 -15.20 -6.07
CA LEU A 145 -27.57 -15.17 -6.61
C LEU A 145 -27.99 -16.54 -7.13
#